data_7218793cba91233eacd55a35a445cc57
#
_entry.id   7218793cba91233eacd55a35a445cc57
#
_cell.length_a   1.000
_cell.length_b   1.000
_cell.length_c   1.000
_cell.angle_alpha   90.00
_cell.angle_beta   90.00
_cell.angle_gamma   90.00
#
_symmetry.space_group_name_H-M   'P 1'
#
loop_
_entity.id
_entity.type
_entity.pdbx_description
1 polymer ?
#
loop_
_entity_poly.entity_id
_entity_poly.type
_entity_poly.pdbx_seq_one_letter_code
_entity_poly.pdbx_strand_id
1 'polypeptide(L)'
;MLVEKNGKHIMQTEEGDIFTENMIVEFKYVITNKSTWKWVPIKVRYDKTAELLGGVTKNYGNPYHVANSNWQSIHNPITEEMITTGKHIPEISDNNDDVYYSQTSEETTTQPLRDFHNRYIKSKLISSVCNRDDTLIDYACGVGGDLAKWKYAKLKFVFGIDYAYDNIHNAKNGICARYIKEKKKNKHYPDALFIKSDSGKNIRSHEDINTSQKDKQIISAVFGTGPKDATVLGKGVYKNYGVADSGFNVSSCQFAMHYFFEDSKTVHSFLRNLSECTKVNGYYIGTCYDGETVFNLLKNKEKEESITIFKGGQKIYEITKQYDKTGFPDDDMSLGYGIDIYQESINTQKVFREYLVNFNYLTRVMEDYGFVLITPDEATHMNLPNSTGLFHEMFTQMEQAIVMQPHIKPNYRYAPNISTEEKQISFMNRYFVFKKVRSVDAKQINEIVNKQTDIVDKEGIENIQEKLPVEVKPITKKTKKKIVLKQYSVDQDDGETPSSPINSKPKLKIVGKVD
;
A
#
# COMPACT_ATOMS: atom_id res chain seq x y z
N MET A 1 2.45 -35.43 22.58
CA MET A 1 3.18 -36.59 21.99
C MET A 1 2.27 -37.80 22.08
N LEU A 2 2.38 -38.74 21.16
CA LEU A 2 1.65 -40.00 21.24
C LEU A 2 2.45 -40.93 22.18
N VAL A 3 1.85 -41.36 23.28
CA VAL A 3 2.49 -42.18 24.31
C VAL A 3 1.65 -43.41 24.53
N GLU A 4 2.28 -44.58 24.67
CA GLU A 4 1.59 -45.80 25.00
C GLU A 4 1.48 -45.95 26.54
N LYS A 5 0.26 -46.08 27.03
CA LYS A 5 -0.02 -46.28 28.47
C LYS A 5 -1.11 -47.32 28.61
N ASN A 6 -0.80 -48.41 29.34
CA ASN A 6 -1.70 -49.53 29.55
C ASN A 6 -2.25 -50.13 28.23
N GLY A 7 -1.42 -50.31 27.23
CA GLY A 7 -1.79 -50.83 25.91
C GLY A 7 -2.69 -49.92 25.05
N LYS A 8 -2.83 -48.65 25.44
CA LYS A 8 -3.58 -47.64 24.67
C LYS A 8 -2.67 -46.49 24.28
N HIS A 9 -2.79 -46.00 23.05
CA HIS A 9 -2.15 -44.78 22.61
C HIS A 9 -2.93 -43.57 23.12
N ILE A 10 -2.27 -42.70 23.85
CA ILE A 10 -2.82 -41.46 24.39
C ILE A 10 -2.00 -40.27 23.91
N MET A 11 -2.66 -39.12 23.77
CA MET A 11 -2.01 -37.85 23.47
C MET A 11 -1.60 -37.16 24.78
N GLN A 12 -0.28 -36.88 24.92
CA GLN A 12 0.28 -36.24 26.11
C GLN A 12 1.12 -35.04 25.74
N THR A 13 1.03 -33.98 26.54
CA THR A 13 1.85 -32.77 26.44
C THR A 13 3.25 -32.99 27.04
N GLU A 14 4.16 -32.04 26.84
CA GLU A 14 5.50 -32.06 27.48
C GLU A 14 5.37 -31.91 29.02
N GLU A 15 4.38 -31.18 29.52
CA GLU A 15 4.12 -31.02 30.94
C GLU A 15 3.42 -32.24 31.58
N GLY A 16 3.07 -33.25 30.76
CA GLY A 16 2.49 -34.50 31.23
C GLY A 16 0.97 -34.54 31.18
N ASP A 17 0.28 -33.50 30.74
CA ASP A 17 -1.17 -33.48 30.61
C ASP A 17 -1.64 -34.43 29.50
N ILE A 18 -2.70 -35.18 29.79
CA ILE A 18 -3.38 -35.99 28.76
C ILE A 18 -4.48 -35.13 28.15
N PHE A 19 -4.57 -35.10 26.83
CA PHE A 19 -5.59 -34.34 26.13
C PHE A 19 -6.33 -35.19 25.08
N THR A 20 -7.59 -34.82 24.86
CA THR A 20 -8.52 -35.47 23.94
C THR A 20 -9.22 -34.42 23.09
N GLU A 21 -10.24 -34.82 22.33
CA GLU A 21 -11.07 -33.89 21.54
C GLU A 21 -11.70 -32.81 22.42
N ASN A 22 -11.94 -31.65 21.83
CA ASN A 22 -12.54 -30.45 22.44
C ASN A 22 -11.72 -29.83 23.61
N MET A 23 -10.42 -30.10 23.66
CA MET A 23 -9.50 -29.44 24.59
C MET A 23 -8.60 -28.44 23.86
N ILE A 24 -8.38 -27.28 24.46
CA ILE A 24 -7.46 -26.27 23.95
C ILE A 24 -6.06 -26.58 24.47
N VAL A 25 -5.12 -26.80 23.53
CA VAL A 25 -3.73 -27.18 23.83
C VAL A 25 -2.79 -26.13 23.27
N GLU A 26 -1.79 -25.77 24.03
CA GLU A 26 -0.70 -24.88 23.61
C GLU A 26 0.40 -25.72 22.95
N PHE A 27 0.85 -25.29 21.75
CA PHE A 27 1.90 -25.96 20.99
C PHE A 27 3.08 -25.01 20.74
N LYS A 28 4.29 -25.56 20.70
CA LYS A 28 5.47 -24.88 20.12
C LYS A 28 5.82 -25.51 18.75
N TYR A 29 6.38 -24.71 17.87
CA TYR A 29 6.89 -25.18 16.58
C TYR A 29 8.40 -25.42 16.68
N VAL A 30 8.84 -26.64 16.37
CA VAL A 30 10.25 -27.03 16.43
C VAL A 30 10.77 -27.31 15.04
N ILE A 31 11.46 -26.33 14.44
CA ILE A 31 11.98 -26.40 13.05
C ILE A 31 12.92 -27.58 12.87
N THR A 32 13.78 -27.85 13.85
CA THR A 32 14.82 -28.91 13.82
C THR A 32 14.26 -30.32 14.06
N ASN A 33 12.98 -30.46 14.41
CA ASN A 33 12.37 -31.76 14.64
C ASN A 33 12.43 -32.61 13.35
N LYS A 34 13.03 -33.80 13.44
CA LYS A 34 13.17 -34.75 12.31
C LYS A 34 11.83 -35.36 11.87
N SER A 35 10.80 -35.33 12.72
CA SER A 35 9.45 -35.76 12.38
C SER A 35 8.82 -34.84 11.31
N THR A 36 7.93 -35.39 10.51
CA THR A 36 7.06 -34.62 9.61
C THR A 36 6.12 -33.68 10.39
N TRP A 37 5.83 -34.04 11.64
CA TRP A 37 5.05 -33.21 12.54
C TRP A 37 5.95 -32.31 13.38
N LYS A 38 5.94 -31.01 13.11
CA LYS A 38 6.81 -30.03 13.76
C LYS A 38 6.19 -29.38 15.02
N TRP A 39 4.91 -29.55 15.24
CA TRP A 39 4.20 -28.98 16.39
C TRP A 39 4.28 -29.91 17.58
N VAL A 40 4.81 -29.41 18.70
CA VAL A 40 4.96 -30.17 19.94
C VAL A 40 3.99 -29.60 20.97
N PRO A 41 3.08 -30.42 21.55
CA PRO A 41 2.14 -29.97 22.57
C PRO A 41 2.87 -29.69 23.88
N ILE A 42 2.72 -28.46 24.44
CA ILE A 42 3.38 -28.04 25.68
C ILE A 42 2.50 -28.37 26.89
N LYS A 43 1.28 -27.81 26.92
CA LYS A 43 0.33 -27.94 28.02
C LYS A 43 -1.11 -27.79 27.57
N VAL A 44 -2.03 -28.28 28.38
CA VAL A 44 -3.47 -28.06 28.23
C VAL A 44 -3.85 -26.69 28.81
N ARG A 45 -4.58 -25.91 28.05
CA ARG A 45 -5.18 -24.64 28.52
C ARG A 45 -6.56 -24.94 29.10
N TYR A 46 -6.58 -25.37 30.36
CA TYR A 46 -7.82 -25.72 31.06
C TYR A 46 -8.78 -24.53 31.17
N ASP A 47 -8.25 -23.31 31.36
CA ASP A 47 -9.00 -22.07 31.36
C ASP A 47 -9.78 -21.87 30.06
N LYS A 48 -9.08 -22.01 28.94
CA LYS A 48 -9.67 -21.86 27.60
C LYS A 48 -10.55 -23.02 27.18
N THR A 49 -10.23 -24.21 27.63
CA THR A 49 -11.07 -25.40 27.45
C THR A 49 -12.41 -25.23 28.16
N ALA A 50 -12.42 -24.72 29.41
CA ALA A 50 -13.64 -24.44 30.14
C ALA A 50 -14.50 -23.36 29.45
N GLU A 51 -13.89 -22.29 28.92
CA GLU A 51 -14.57 -21.26 28.12
C GLU A 51 -15.23 -21.87 26.86
N LEU A 52 -14.51 -22.73 26.14
CA LEU A 52 -15.04 -23.40 24.95
C LEU A 52 -16.22 -24.29 25.28
N LEU A 53 -16.08 -25.13 26.29
CA LEU A 53 -17.15 -26.06 26.75
C LEU A 53 -18.35 -25.32 27.36
N GLY A 54 -18.12 -24.14 27.92
CA GLY A 54 -19.17 -23.25 28.41
C GLY A 54 -19.93 -22.49 27.33
N GLY A 55 -19.65 -22.75 26.05
CA GLY A 55 -20.35 -22.14 24.90
C GLY A 55 -19.81 -20.78 24.47
N VAL A 56 -18.64 -20.37 24.94
CA VAL A 56 -17.96 -19.17 24.46
C VAL A 56 -17.45 -19.45 23.04
N THR A 57 -18.04 -18.80 22.04
CA THR A 57 -17.69 -19.00 20.63
C THR A 57 -16.59 -18.06 20.13
N LYS A 58 -16.12 -17.12 20.97
CA LYS A 58 -15.09 -16.13 20.63
C LYS A 58 -14.01 -16.10 21.70
N ASN A 59 -12.75 -15.91 21.27
CA ASN A 59 -11.57 -15.69 22.13
C ASN A 59 -11.10 -16.89 22.99
N TYR A 60 -11.52 -18.11 22.70
CA TYR A 60 -10.99 -19.31 23.36
C TYR A 60 -9.62 -19.76 22.79
N GLY A 61 -9.24 -19.27 21.61
CA GLY A 61 -7.94 -19.53 20.96
C GLY A 61 -7.29 -18.22 20.51
N ASN A 62 -6.11 -18.32 19.91
CA ASN A 62 -5.43 -17.16 19.32
C ASN A 62 -6.22 -16.65 18.10
N PRO A 63 -6.50 -15.34 17.99
CA PRO A 63 -7.00 -14.75 16.76
C PRO A 63 -6.03 -15.02 15.60
N TYR A 64 -6.56 -15.12 14.38
CA TYR A 64 -5.78 -15.44 13.18
C TYR A 64 -4.53 -14.55 13.01
N HIS A 65 -4.66 -13.24 13.21
CA HIS A 65 -3.55 -12.30 13.08
C HIS A 65 -2.43 -12.56 14.11
N VAL A 66 -2.76 -12.96 15.34
CA VAL A 66 -1.78 -13.33 16.37
C VAL A 66 -1.06 -14.63 16.00
N ALA A 67 -1.83 -15.63 15.57
CA ALA A 67 -1.26 -16.91 15.14
C ALA A 67 -0.35 -16.74 13.91
N ASN A 68 -0.76 -15.92 12.93
CA ASN A 68 0.01 -15.62 11.74
C ASN A 68 1.29 -14.81 12.04
N SER A 69 1.21 -13.81 12.94
CA SER A 69 2.36 -13.05 13.38
C SER A 69 3.40 -13.94 14.07
N ASN A 70 2.96 -14.83 14.95
CA ASN A 70 3.84 -15.82 15.61
C ASN A 70 4.46 -16.77 14.58
N TRP A 71 3.68 -17.26 13.62
CA TRP A 71 4.18 -18.11 12.54
C TRP A 71 5.28 -17.42 11.73
N GLN A 72 5.10 -16.17 11.40
CA GLN A 72 6.09 -15.38 10.68
C GLN A 72 7.36 -15.15 11.49
N SER A 73 7.24 -14.83 12.77
CA SER A 73 8.39 -14.66 13.67
C SER A 73 9.19 -15.95 13.85
N ILE A 74 8.53 -17.12 13.83
CA ILE A 74 9.19 -18.43 13.89
C ILE A 74 10.03 -18.69 12.63
N HIS A 75 9.52 -18.29 11.45
CA HIS A 75 10.19 -18.57 10.17
C HIS A 75 11.17 -17.47 9.75
N ASN A 76 11.01 -16.26 10.28
CA ASN A 76 11.87 -15.11 10.03
C ASN A 76 12.31 -14.50 11.39
N PRO A 77 13.12 -15.21 12.18
CA PRO A 77 13.56 -14.73 13.48
C PRO A 77 14.49 -13.52 13.31
N ILE A 78 14.37 -12.56 14.23
CA ILE A 78 15.33 -11.46 14.35
C ILE A 78 16.65 -12.06 14.86
N THR A 79 17.72 -11.95 14.09
CA THR A 79 19.04 -12.47 14.46
C THR A 79 19.87 -11.40 15.17
N GLU A 80 20.88 -11.84 15.93
CA GLU A 80 21.85 -10.96 16.56
C GLU A 80 22.59 -10.09 15.52
N GLU A 81 22.88 -10.64 14.35
CA GLU A 81 23.52 -9.92 13.25
C GLU A 81 22.63 -8.78 12.70
N MET A 82 21.33 -9.00 12.57
CA MET A 82 20.36 -7.95 12.19
C MET A 82 20.39 -6.79 13.19
N ILE A 83 20.43 -7.09 14.49
CA ILE A 83 20.42 -6.08 15.56
C ILE A 83 21.74 -5.31 15.61
N THR A 84 22.86 -6.01 15.45
CA THR A 84 24.20 -5.43 15.67
C THR A 84 24.77 -4.74 14.44
N THR A 85 24.45 -5.22 13.23
CA THR A 85 25.05 -4.73 11.97
C THR A 85 24.05 -4.08 11.02
N GLY A 86 22.76 -4.24 11.25
CA GLY A 86 21.71 -3.81 10.31
C GLY A 86 21.71 -4.58 8.98
N LYS A 87 22.52 -5.66 8.86
CA LYS A 87 22.58 -6.50 7.65
C LYS A 87 21.54 -7.61 7.71
N HIS A 88 21.10 -8.06 6.54
CA HIS A 88 20.13 -9.17 6.41
C HIS A 88 18.82 -8.96 7.16
N ILE A 89 18.47 -7.68 7.45
CA ILE A 89 17.11 -7.37 7.83
C ILE A 89 16.27 -7.76 6.61
N PRO A 90 15.37 -8.77 6.70
CA PRO A 90 14.44 -9.00 5.61
C PRO A 90 13.74 -7.66 5.38
N GLU A 91 13.65 -7.22 4.13
CA GLU A 91 12.63 -6.22 3.82
C GLU A 91 11.36 -6.82 4.40
N ILE A 92 10.85 -6.20 5.46
CA ILE A 92 9.58 -6.62 6.05
C ILE A 92 8.60 -6.40 4.91
N SER A 93 8.26 -7.47 4.21
CA SER A 93 6.99 -7.51 3.54
C SER A 93 6.00 -7.36 4.69
N ASP A 94 5.62 -6.12 4.96
CA ASP A 94 4.53 -5.83 5.85
C ASP A 94 3.32 -6.56 5.27
N ASN A 95 3.12 -7.80 5.73
CA ASN A 95 1.84 -8.50 5.58
C ASN A 95 0.77 -7.88 6.51
N ASN A 96 1.05 -6.73 7.10
CA ASN A 96 0.06 -5.72 7.35
C ASN A 96 -0.28 -5.14 5.98
N ASP A 97 -1.06 -5.89 5.20
CA ASP A 97 -1.79 -5.34 4.08
C ASP A 97 -2.43 -4.06 4.58
N ASP A 98 -1.82 -2.94 4.21
CA ASP A 98 -2.35 -1.63 4.53
C ASP A 98 -3.67 -1.54 3.80
N VAL A 99 -4.75 -1.85 4.53
CA VAL A 99 -6.11 -1.68 4.05
C VAL A 99 -6.30 -0.19 3.92
N TYR A 100 -5.91 0.34 2.76
CA TYR A 100 -6.03 1.76 2.41
C TYR A 100 -7.49 2.24 2.54
N TYR A 101 -8.46 1.33 2.39
CA TYR A 101 -9.88 1.59 2.55
C TYR A 101 -10.49 0.74 3.67
N SER A 102 -10.32 1.15 4.92
CA SER A 102 -11.06 0.61 6.06
C SER A 102 -12.31 1.45 6.36
N GLN A 103 -13.29 1.47 5.45
CA GLN A 103 -14.54 2.15 5.73
C GLN A 103 -15.64 1.18 6.17
N THR A 104 -16.12 1.40 7.38
CA THR A 104 -17.50 1.09 7.78
C THR A 104 -18.47 1.95 6.97
N SER A 105 -19.66 1.45 6.72
CA SER A 105 -20.71 2.01 5.86
C SER A 105 -21.34 3.34 6.35
N GLU A 106 -20.70 4.07 7.26
CA GLU A 106 -21.18 5.34 7.80
C GLU A 106 -20.82 6.49 6.86
N GLU A 107 -21.74 7.46 6.74
CA GLU A 107 -21.50 8.70 5.99
C GLU A 107 -20.31 9.44 6.58
N THR A 108 -19.28 9.65 5.78
CA THR A 108 -18.07 10.40 6.20
C THR A 108 -18.36 11.88 6.21
N THR A 109 -17.75 12.62 7.14
CA THR A 109 -17.84 14.10 7.20
C THR A 109 -17.33 14.77 5.93
N THR A 110 -16.48 14.06 5.15
CA THR A 110 -15.87 14.51 3.90
C THR A 110 -16.49 13.86 2.66
N GLN A 111 -17.79 13.51 2.69
CA GLN A 111 -18.50 12.94 1.55
C GLN A 111 -18.47 13.84 0.30
N PRO A 112 -18.61 15.19 0.38
CA PRO A 112 -18.47 16.07 -0.78
C PRO A 112 -17.12 15.97 -1.47
N LEU A 113 -16.02 15.94 -0.70
CA LEU A 113 -14.66 15.74 -1.20
C LEU A 113 -14.55 14.41 -1.98
N ARG A 114 -15.04 13.30 -1.38
CA ARG A 114 -15.05 11.98 -2.03
C ARG A 114 -15.84 11.99 -3.34
N ASP A 115 -17.02 12.59 -3.33
CA ASP A 115 -17.85 12.66 -4.53
C ASP A 115 -17.18 13.52 -5.61
N PHE A 116 -16.55 14.63 -5.26
CA PHE A 116 -15.79 15.44 -6.22
C PHE A 116 -14.64 14.63 -6.86
N HIS A 117 -13.78 13.98 -6.05
CA HIS A 117 -12.68 13.17 -6.56
C HIS A 117 -13.17 12.00 -7.41
N ASN A 118 -14.17 11.24 -6.94
CA ASN A 118 -14.59 10.02 -7.60
C ASN A 118 -15.58 10.23 -8.74
N ARG A 119 -16.58 11.14 -8.54
CA ARG A 119 -17.67 11.29 -9.52
C ARG A 119 -17.40 12.34 -10.57
N TYR A 120 -16.55 13.31 -10.25
CA TYR A 120 -16.14 14.31 -11.24
C TYR A 120 -14.73 14.05 -11.76
N ILE A 121 -13.67 14.22 -10.95
CA ILE A 121 -12.28 14.16 -11.42
C ILE A 121 -11.98 12.83 -12.16
N LYS A 122 -12.05 11.71 -11.45
CA LYS A 122 -11.72 10.40 -12.05
C LYS A 122 -12.67 10.04 -13.21
N SER A 123 -13.95 10.33 -13.08
CA SER A 123 -14.91 10.06 -14.16
C SER A 123 -14.60 10.87 -15.40
N LYS A 124 -14.25 12.15 -15.22
CA LYS A 124 -13.88 13.06 -16.29
C LYS A 124 -12.64 12.57 -17.02
N LEU A 125 -11.55 12.27 -16.28
CA LEU A 125 -10.30 11.77 -16.87
C LEU A 125 -10.53 10.49 -17.67
N ILE A 126 -11.20 9.48 -17.09
CA ILE A 126 -11.45 8.21 -17.78
C ILE A 126 -12.32 8.43 -19.03
N SER A 127 -13.42 9.21 -18.92
CA SER A 127 -14.31 9.43 -20.06
C SER A 127 -13.71 10.30 -21.16
N SER A 128 -12.72 11.13 -20.84
CA SER A 128 -12.08 12.03 -21.79
C SER A 128 -11.11 11.31 -22.73
N VAL A 129 -10.44 10.25 -22.26
CA VAL A 129 -9.39 9.55 -23.01
C VAL A 129 -9.80 8.18 -23.52
N CYS A 130 -10.80 7.53 -22.87
CA CYS A 130 -11.24 6.19 -23.26
C CYS A 130 -12.29 6.23 -24.36
N ASN A 131 -12.07 5.43 -25.38
CA ASN A 131 -13.08 5.15 -26.39
C ASN A 131 -13.78 3.81 -26.10
N ARG A 132 -14.92 3.59 -26.74
CA ARG A 132 -15.61 2.31 -26.70
C ARG A 132 -14.66 1.20 -27.18
N ASP A 133 -14.71 0.06 -26.48
CA ASP A 133 -13.91 -1.14 -26.73
C ASP A 133 -12.38 -0.98 -26.51
N ASP A 134 -11.93 0.13 -25.91
CA ASP A 134 -10.57 0.29 -25.45
C ASP A 134 -10.22 -0.68 -24.32
N THR A 135 -8.92 -0.95 -24.17
CA THR A 135 -8.34 -1.69 -23.05
C THR A 135 -7.62 -0.74 -22.11
N LEU A 136 -7.77 -0.98 -20.80
CA LEU A 136 -7.17 -0.14 -19.76
C LEU A 136 -6.38 -0.99 -18.76
N ILE A 137 -5.19 -0.51 -18.35
CA ILE A 137 -4.47 -0.99 -17.19
C ILE A 137 -4.58 0.05 -16.06
N ASP A 138 -4.92 -0.42 -14.84
CA ASP A 138 -4.96 0.41 -13.63
C ASP A 138 -3.90 -0.10 -12.65
N TYR A 139 -2.89 0.74 -12.39
CA TYR A 139 -1.70 0.38 -11.59
C TYR A 139 -1.93 0.44 -10.08
N ALA A 140 -3.06 0.95 -9.62
CA ALA A 140 -3.45 1.00 -8.22
C ALA A 140 -4.98 0.96 -8.11
N CYS A 141 -5.58 -0.16 -8.51
CA CYS A 141 -7.02 -0.28 -8.68
C CYS A 141 -7.81 -0.29 -7.35
N GLY A 142 -7.12 -0.44 -6.22
CA GLY A 142 -7.72 -0.49 -4.89
C GLY A 142 -8.84 -1.52 -4.82
N VAL A 143 -9.86 -1.21 -4.07
CA VAL A 143 -11.09 -2.03 -3.98
C VAL A 143 -12.06 -1.82 -5.16
N GLY A 144 -11.62 -1.23 -6.27
CA GLY A 144 -12.42 -1.03 -7.48
C GLY A 144 -13.35 0.18 -7.41
N GLY A 145 -12.86 1.32 -6.94
CA GLY A 145 -13.58 2.59 -6.97
C GLY A 145 -13.97 3.05 -8.38
N ASP A 146 -13.31 2.52 -9.42
CA ASP A 146 -13.49 2.92 -10.82
C ASP A 146 -14.30 1.93 -11.66
N LEU A 147 -14.77 0.81 -11.07
CA LEU A 147 -15.60 -0.20 -11.73
C LEU A 147 -16.79 0.39 -12.54
N ALA A 148 -17.53 1.32 -11.96
CA ALA A 148 -18.67 1.96 -12.63
C ALA A 148 -18.22 2.84 -13.80
N LYS A 149 -17.06 3.49 -13.71
CA LYS A 149 -16.50 4.37 -14.73
C LYS A 149 -16.05 3.58 -15.95
N TRP A 150 -15.40 2.43 -15.74
CA TRP A 150 -15.00 1.50 -16.81
C TRP A 150 -16.19 0.98 -17.61
N LYS A 151 -17.29 0.64 -16.91
CA LYS A 151 -18.56 0.28 -17.55
C LYS A 151 -19.13 1.45 -18.35
N TYR A 152 -19.14 2.65 -17.77
CA TYR A 152 -19.68 3.84 -18.43
C TYR A 152 -18.90 4.20 -19.69
N ALA A 153 -17.57 4.10 -19.64
CA ALA A 153 -16.68 4.27 -20.79
C ALA A 153 -16.79 3.13 -21.83
N LYS A 154 -17.56 2.07 -21.55
CA LYS A 154 -17.76 0.91 -22.43
C LYS A 154 -16.45 0.22 -22.82
N LEU A 155 -15.51 0.10 -21.87
CA LEU A 155 -14.24 -0.58 -22.10
C LEU A 155 -14.47 -2.05 -22.47
N LYS A 156 -13.58 -2.60 -23.29
CA LYS A 156 -13.54 -4.03 -23.65
C LYS A 156 -12.96 -4.84 -22.52
N PHE A 157 -11.82 -4.38 -21.98
CA PHE A 157 -11.04 -5.12 -20.99
C PHE A 157 -10.31 -4.19 -20.03
N VAL A 158 -10.25 -4.59 -18.76
CA VAL A 158 -9.46 -3.90 -17.72
C VAL A 158 -8.51 -4.87 -17.04
N PHE A 159 -7.26 -4.46 -16.87
CA PHE A 159 -6.27 -5.15 -16.07
C PHE A 159 -5.95 -4.30 -14.85
N GLY A 160 -6.40 -4.71 -13.67
CA GLY A 160 -6.18 -4.00 -12.42
C GLY A 160 -5.08 -4.64 -11.60
N ILE A 161 -4.19 -3.81 -11.07
CA ILE A 161 -3.07 -4.20 -10.22
C ILE A 161 -3.21 -3.45 -8.90
N ASP A 162 -2.93 -4.11 -7.79
CA ASP A 162 -2.83 -3.45 -6.49
C ASP A 162 -1.80 -4.15 -5.63
N TYR A 163 -1.09 -3.39 -4.81
CA TYR A 163 -0.10 -3.91 -3.88
C TYR A 163 -0.75 -4.68 -2.73
N ALA A 164 -1.90 -4.20 -2.24
CA ALA A 164 -2.57 -4.76 -1.08
C ALA A 164 -3.41 -5.99 -1.45
N TYR A 165 -3.10 -7.12 -0.81
CA TYR A 165 -3.82 -8.38 -1.00
C TYR A 165 -5.32 -8.25 -0.74
N ASP A 166 -5.70 -7.56 0.34
CA ASP A 166 -7.09 -7.36 0.74
C ASP A 166 -7.90 -6.54 -0.28
N ASN A 167 -7.26 -5.55 -0.92
CA ASN A 167 -7.90 -4.78 -1.99
C ASN A 167 -8.34 -5.67 -3.16
N ILE A 168 -7.56 -6.71 -3.47
CA ILE A 168 -7.87 -7.65 -4.55
C ILE A 168 -8.79 -8.78 -4.08
N HIS A 169 -8.45 -9.44 -2.96
CA HIS A 169 -8.99 -10.75 -2.61
C HIS A 169 -9.99 -10.76 -1.47
N ASN A 170 -10.24 -9.64 -0.77
CA ASN A 170 -11.23 -9.62 0.29
C ASN A 170 -12.60 -10.11 -0.22
N ALA A 171 -13.14 -11.14 0.42
CA ALA A 171 -14.32 -11.86 -0.04
C ALA A 171 -15.61 -11.00 -0.09
N LYS A 172 -15.66 -9.89 0.66
CA LYS A 172 -16.82 -8.99 0.72
C LYS A 172 -16.60 -7.70 -0.08
N ASN A 173 -15.45 -7.06 0.13
CA ASN A 173 -15.19 -5.69 -0.32
C ASN A 173 -14.04 -5.59 -1.34
N GLY A 174 -13.27 -6.66 -1.57
CA GLY A 174 -12.21 -6.68 -2.57
C GLY A 174 -12.74 -6.51 -3.98
N ILE A 175 -11.89 -6.02 -4.87
CA ILE A 175 -12.27 -5.70 -6.26
C ILE A 175 -12.81 -6.93 -7.00
N CYS A 176 -12.26 -8.12 -6.78
CA CYS A 176 -12.74 -9.37 -7.40
C CYS A 176 -14.20 -9.66 -7.01
N ALA A 177 -14.53 -9.58 -5.72
CA ALA A 177 -15.88 -9.83 -5.23
C ALA A 177 -16.87 -8.78 -5.76
N ARG A 178 -16.49 -7.50 -5.74
CA ARG A 178 -17.30 -6.39 -6.27
C ARG A 178 -17.50 -6.50 -7.77
N TYR A 179 -16.45 -6.82 -8.52
CA TYR A 179 -16.53 -7.03 -9.97
C TYR A 179 -17.47 -8.16 -10.33
N ILE A 180 -17.35 -9.33 -9.68
CA ILE A 180 -18.25 -10.47 -9.93
C ILE A 180 -19.70 -10.11 -9.65
N LYS A 181 -19.97 -9.37 -8.58
CA LYS A 181 -21.31 -8.87 -8.25
C LYS A 181 -21.89 -7.97 -9.35
N GLU A 182 -21.09 -7.04 -9.87
CA GLU A 182 -21.53 -6.14 -10.94
C GLU A 182 -21.65 -6.86 -12.30
N LYS A 183 -20.74 -7.76 -12.63
CA LYS A 183 -20.78 -8.58 -13.85
C LYS A 183 -22.01 -9.48 -13.90
N LYS A 184 -22.44 -10.05 -12.76
CA LYS A 184 -23.69 -10.83 -12.66
C LYS A 184 -24.95 -10.01 -12.96
N LYS A 185 -24.96 -8.72 -12.57
CA LYS A 185 -26.09 -7.82 -12.84
C LYS A 185 -26.15 -7.37 -14.31
N ASN A 186 -25.01 -7.28 -14.98
CA ASN A 186 -24.90 -6.77 -16.33
C ASN A 186 -23.90 -7.58 -17.17
N LYS A 187 -24.41 -8.37 -18.11
CA LYS A 187 -23.60 -9.21 -19.02
C LYS A 187 -22.67 -8.39 -19.92
N HIS A 188 -22.99 -7.12 -20.20
CA HIS A 188 -22.18 -6.21 -21.01
C HIS A 188 -21.14 -5.42 -20.19
N TYR A 189 -20.91 -5.80 -18.93
CA TYR A 189 -19.84 -5.24 -18.12
C TYR A 189 -18.47 -5.58 -18.75
N PRO A 190 -17.47 -4.69 -18.76
CA PRO A 190 -16.15 -5.00 -19.28
C PRO A 190 -15.60 -6.31 -18.73
N ASP A 191 -14.83 -7.05 -19.52
CA ASP A 191 -14.04 -8.14 -18.97
C ASP A 191 -12.89 -7.54 -18.14
N ALA A 192 -12.54 -8.19 -17.05
CA ALA A 192 -11.45 -7.70 -16.21
C ALA A 192 -10.70 -8.85 -15.53
N LEU A 193 -9.42 -8.63 -15.28
CA LEU A 193 -8.56 -9.47 -14.47
C LEU A 193 -7.85 -8.58 -13.44
N PHE A 194 -7.70 -9.10 -12.23
CA PHE A 194 -7.08 -8.36 -11.13
C PHE A 194 -6.00 -9.23 -10.50
N ILE A 195 -4.87 -8.61 -10.16
CA ILE A 195 -3.72 -9.28 -9.54
C ILE A 195 -3.18 -8.48 -8.36
N LYS A 196 -2.56 -9.19 -7.40
CA LYS A 196 -1.73 -8.59 -6.38
C LYS A 196 -0.30 -8.53 -6.91
N SER A 197 0.22 -7.32 -7.10
CA SER A 197 1.62 -7.09 -7.50
C SER A 197 2.05 -5.67 -7.18
N ASP A 198 3.36 -5.46 -7.08
CA ASP A 198 3.97 -4.15 -6.91
C ASP A 198 4.16 -3.47 -8.27
N SER A 199 3.44 -2.39 -8.52
CA SER A 199 3.58 -1.60 -9.75
C SER A 199 4.91 -0.81 -9.83
N GLY A 200 5.65 -0.67 -8.72
CA GLY A 200 7.02 -0.16 -8.67
C GLY A 200 8.08 -1.17 -9.14
N LYS A 201 7.69 -2.40 -9.47
CA LYS A 201 8.54 -3.44 -10.07
C LYS A 201 8.07 -3.74 -11.49
N ASN A 202 8.96 -4.23 -12.37
CA ASN A 202 8.52 -4.49 -13.74
C ASN A 202 7.55 -5.66 -13.82
N ILE A 203 6.34 -5.36 -14.31
CA ILE A 203 5.21 -6.30 -14.39
C ILE A 203 5.47 -7.37 -15.44
N ARG A 204 5.88 -6.97 -16.65
CA ARG A 204 6.05 -7.90 -17.79
C ARG A 204 7.19 -8.90 -17.57
N SER A 205 8.25 -8.53 -16.85
CA SER A 205 9.37 -9.40 -16.49
C SER A 205 9.20 -10.11 -15.14
N HIS A 206 8.07 -9.92 -14.46
CA HIS A 206 7.75 -10.57 -13.16
C HIS A 206 8.77 -10.25 -12.05
N GLU A 207 9.27 -9.02 -12.00
CA GLU A 207 10.31 -8.60 -11.04
C GLU A 207 9.82 -8.61 -9.59
N ASP A 208 8.51 -8.44 -9.35
CA ASP A 208 7.97 -8.60 -8.00
C ASP A 208 7.97 -10.07 -7.58
N ILE A 209 8.88 -10.40 -6.65
CA ILE A 209 9.03 -11.75 -6.10
C ILE A 209 7.81 -12.18 -5.26
N ASN A 210 7.05 -11.22 -4.73
CA ASN A 210 5.88 -11.47 -3.90
C ASN A 210 4.60 -11.72 -4.73
N THR A 211 4.67 -11.54 -6.06
CA THR A 211 3.57 -11.90 -6.95
C THR A 211 3.41 -13.42 -7.01
N SER A 212 2.19 -13.90 -6.75
CA SER A 212 1.89 -15.34 -6.74
C SER A 212 2.13 -15.97 -8.12
N GLN A 213 2.43 -17.28 -8.15
CA GLN A 213 2.59 -18.01 -9.42
C GLN A 213 1.35 -17.92 -10.32
N LYS A 214 0.16 -17.88 -9.71
CA LYS A 214 -1.10 -17.69 -10.44
C LYS A 214 -1.18 -16.30 -11.06
N ASP A 215 -0.81 -15.26 -10.33
CA ASP A 215 -0.80 -13.88 -10.85
C ASP A 215 0.24 -13.72 -11.95
N LYS A 216 1.42 -14.33 -11.84
CA LYS A 216 2.43 -14.38 -12.91
C LYS A 216 1.89 -15.05 -14.19
N GLN A 217 1.11 -16.14 -14.06
CA GLN A 217 0.44 -16.77 -15.19
C GLN A 217 -0.61 -15.84 -15.83
N ILE A 218 -1.36 -15.10 -15.01
CA ILE A 218 -2.33 -14.10 -15.51
C ILE A 218 -1.61 -12.98 -16.26
N ILE A 219 -0.50 -12.43 -15.72
CA ILE A 219 0.32 -11.44 -16.41
C ILE A 219 0.77 -11.97 -17.77
N SER A 220 1.42 -13.15 -17.80
CA SER A 220 1.88 -13.78 -19.04
C SER A 220 0.75 -13.97 -20.03
N ALA A 221 -0.42 -14.41 -19.59
CA ALA A 221 -1.58 -14.60 -20.46
C ALA A 221 -2.10 -13.27 -21.03
N VAL A 222 -2.20 -12.21 -20.23
CA VAL A 222 -2.66 -10.88 -20.66
C VAL A 222 -1.75 -10.33 -21.76
N PHE A 223 -0.43 -10.49 -21.62
CA PHE A 223 0.56 -10.02 -22.61
C PHE A 223 0.89 -11.07 -23.70
N GLY A 224 0.26 -12.26 -23.67
CA GLY A 224 0.45 -13.28 -24.70
C GLY A 224 1.82 -13.95 -24.69
N THR A 225 2.57 -13.92 -23.58
CA THR A 225 3.95 -14.42 -23.47
C THR A 225 4.08 -15.83 -22.90
N GLY A 226 3.04 -16.33 -22.23
CA GLY A 226 3.03 -17.68 -21.63
C GLY A 226 2.28 -18.71 -22.46
N PRO A 227 2.23 -19.97 -22.00
CA PRO A 227 1.46 -21.03 -22.66
C PRO A 227 -0.04 -20.71 -22.71
N LYS A 228 -0.66 -20.84 -23.89
CA LYS A 228 -2.09 -20.68 -24.08
C LYS A 228 -2.81 -22.01 -23.80
N ASP A 229 -2.96 -22.36 -22.53
CA ASP A 229 -3.60 -23.59 -22.08
C ASP A 229 -4.84 -23.30 -21.23
N ALA A 230 -6.01 -23.69 -21.72
CA ALA A 230 -7.28 -23.45 -21.04
C ALA A 230 -7.43 -24.21 -19.72
N THR A 231 -6.75 -25.36 -19.57
CA THR A 231 -6.80 -26.18 -18.35
C THR A 231 -6.04 -25.54 -17.20
N VAL A 232 -4.95 -24.84 -17.51
CA VAL A 232 -4.10 -24.12 -16.55
C VAL A 232 -4.66 -22.72 -16.25
N LEU A 233 -5.03 -21.97 -17.29
CA LEU A 233 -5.44 -20.57 -17.17
C LEU A 233 -6.89 -20.41 -16.69
N GLY A 234 -7.74 -21.42 -16.94
CA GLY A 234 -9.18 -21.31 -16.73
C GLY A 234 -9.87 -20.39 -17.76
N LYS A 235 -11.20 -20.51 -17.88
CA LYS A 235 -11.99 -19.89 -18.96
C LYS A 235 -11.83 -18.35 -19.05
N GLY A 236 -11.81 -17.66 -17.91
CA GLY A 236 -11.77 -16.19 -17.85
C GLY A 236 -10.44 -15.62 -18.34
N VAL A 237 -9.32 -16.19 -17.93
CA VAL A 237 -7.98 -15.79 -18.36
C VAL A 237 -7.74 -16.20 -19.80
N TYR A 238 -8.07 -17.44 -20.15
CA TYR A 238 -7.91 -17.98 -21.52
C TYR A 238 -8.63 -17.15 -22.58
N LYS A 239 -9.87 -16.68 -22.29
CA LYS A 239 -10.64 -15.81 -23.18
C LYS A 239 -9.91 -14.50 -23.52
N ASN A 240 -9.15 -13.98 -22.56
CA ASN A 240 -8.46 -12.69 -22.65
C ASN A 240 -6.95 -12.85 -22.95
N TYR A 241 -6.52 -14.03 -23.39
CA TYR A 241 -5.13 -14.28 -23.72
C TYR A 241 -4.65 -13.39 -24.87
N GLY A 242 -3.54 -12.66 -24.64
CA GLY A 242 -2.95 -11.74 -25.62
C GLY A 242 -3.74 -10.45 -25.81
N VAL A 243 -4.70 -10.14 -24.93
CA VAL A 243 -5.54 -8.93 -25.05
C VAL A 243 -4.74 -7.62 -25.02
N ALA A 244 -3.54 -7.66 -24.44
CA ALA A 244 -2.61 -6.54 -24.34
C ALA A 244 -1.20 -6.89 -24.85
N ASP A 245 -1.07 -7.76 -25.83
CA ASP A 245 0.20 -8.13 -26.45
C ASP A 245 0.97 -6.88 -26.96
N SER A 246 0.27 -5.96 -27.62
CA SER A 246 0.78 -4.67 -28.10
C SER A 246 0.62 -3.51 -27.07
N GLY A 247 0.22 -3.82 -25.81
CA GLY A 247 -0.06 -2.86 -24.75
C GLY A 247 -1.53 -2.45 -24.65
N PHE A 248 -1.82 -1.56 -23.71
CA PHE A 248 -3.16 -1.01 -23.43
C PHE A 248 -3.38 0.31 -24.16
N ASN A 249 -4.63 0.65 -24.44
CA ASN A 249 -5.01 1.95 -24.98
C ASN A 249 -4.84 3.06 -23.92
N VAL A 250 -5.16 2.73 -22.66
CA VAL A 250 -5.08 3.67 -21.54
C VAL A 250 -4.39 3.03 -20.36
N SER A 251 -3.45 3.75 -19.77
CA SER A 251 -2.83 3.48 -18.47
C SER A 251 -3.37 4.47 -17.45
N SER A 252 -3.77 4.00 -16.27
CA SER A 252 -4.36 4.80 -15.19
C SER A 252 -3.60 4.60 -13.90
N CYS A 253 -3.31 5.69 -13.20
CA CYS A 253 -2.78 5.69 -11.83
C CYS A 253 -3.43 6.83 -11.04
N GLN A 254 -4.45 6.49 -10.24
CA GLN A 254 -5.28 7.49 -9.56
C GLN A 254 -4.95 7.54 -8.07
N PHE A 255 -4.39 8.67 -7.59
CA PHE A 255 -3.97 8.89 -6.20
C PHE A 255 -2.95 7.85 -5.71
N ALA A 256 -2.00 7.45 -6.57
CA ALA A 256 -0.95 6.50 -6.21
C ALA A 256 0.42 6.81 -6.84
N MET A 257 0.53 7.84 -7.71
CA MET A 257 1.80 8.22 -8.33
C MET A 257 2.87 8.59 -7.29
N HIS A 258 2.45 9.14 -6.17
CA HIS A 258 3.31 9.58 -5.07
C HIS A 258 4.08 8.42 -4.41
N TYR A 259 3.60 7.18 -4.44
CA TYR A 259 4.34 6.04 -3.89
C TYR A 259 5.61 5.72 -4.69
N PHE A 260 5.63 6.05 -5.98
CA PHE A 260 6.79 5.77 -6.83
C PHE A 260 7.88 6.84 -6.74
N PHE A 261 7.62 7.98 -6.07
CA PHE A 261 8.58 9.08 -5.90
C PHE A 261 9.48 8.93 -4.67
N GLU A 262 9.55 7.75 -4.09
CA GLU A 262 10.46 7.44 -2.99
C GLU A 262 11.93 7.56 -3.42
N ASP A 263 12.30 6.92 -4.52
CA ASP A 263 13.65 6.93 -5.05
C ASP A 263 13.69 6.79 -6.59
N SER A 264 14.88 6.96 -7.16
CA SER A 264 15.11 6.90 -8.60
C SER A 264 14.78 5.52 -9.18
N LYS A 265 15.14 4.43 -8.48
CA LYS A 265 14.90 3.05 -8.97
C LYS A 265 13.42 2.77 -9.08
N THR A 266 12.64 3.18 -8.09
CA THR A 266 11.19 2.96 -8.05
C THR A 266 10.45 3.76 -9.13
N VAL A 267 10.76 5.07 -9.27
CA VAL A 267 10.10 5.90 -10.28
C VAL A 267 10.43 5.41 -11.70
N HIS A 268 11.69 5.12 -12.00
CA HIS A 268 12.08 4.66 -13.33
C HIS A 268 11.56 3.25 -13.64
N SER A 269 11.42 2.37 -12.65
CA SER A 269 10.78 1.06 -12.81
C SER A 269 9.29 1.20 -13.14
N PHE A 270 8.58 2.12 -12.48
CA PHE A 270 7.19 2.43 -12.81
C PHE A 270 7.05 3.05 -14.21
N LEU A 271 7.91 3.99 -14.59
CA LEU A 271 7.91 4.59 -15.92
C LEU A 271 8.21 3.56 -17.02
N ARG A 272 9.06 2.58 -16.74
CA ARG A 272 9.27 1.43 -17.62
C ARG A 272 7.98 0.63 -17.80
N ASN A 273 7.22 0.35 -16.74
CA ASN A 273 5.91 -0.30 -16.84
C ASN A 273 4.95 0.51 -17.72
N LEU A 274 4.87 1.82 -17.52
CA LEU A 274 4.04 2.69 -18.37
C LEU A 274 4.43 2.58 -19.84
N SER A 275 5.74 2.64 -20.14
CA SER A 275 6.24 2.57 -21.52
C SER A 275 5.98 1.20 -22.13
N GLU A 276 6.31 0.11 -21.45
CA GLU A 276 6.14 -1.25 -21.97
C GLU A 276 4.67 -1.68 -22.09
N CYS A 277 3.77 -1.15 -21.24
CA CYS A 277 2.38 -1.56 -21.20
C CYS A 277 1.41 -0.64 -21.95
N THR A 278 1.81 0.55 -22.39
CA THR A 278 0.95 1.48 -23.14
C THR A 278 1.27 1.43 -24.62
N LYS A 279 0.25 1.37 -25.48
CA LYS A 279 0.40 1.46 -26.95
C LYS A 279 0.91 2.84 -27.36
N VAL A 280 1.63 2.93 -28.48
CA VAL A 280 1.84 4.23 -29.16
C VAL A 280 0.47 4.83 -29.53
N ASN A 281 0.31 6.12 -29.33
CA ASN A 281 -0.94 6.88 -29.37
C ASN A 281 -1.94 6.54 -28.23
N GLY A 282 -1.55 5.70 -27.27
CA GLY A 282 -2.30 5.51 -26.02
C GLY A 282 -2.05 6.62 -25.01
N TYR A 283 -2.86 6.65 -23.97
CA TYR A 283 -2.82 7.70 -22.97
C TYR A 283 -2.41 7.17 -21.60
N TYR A 284 -1.75 8.03 -20.81
CA TYR A 284 -1.57 7.83 -19.38
C TYR A 284 -2.27 8.94 -18.63
N ILE A 285 -3.20 8.56 -17.76
CA ILE A 285 -3.98 9.47 -16.91
C ILE A 285 -3.71 9.20 -15.44
N GLY A 286 -3.68 10.26 -14.65
CA GLY A 286 -3.49 10.11 -13.22
C GLY A 286 -3.81 11.35 -12.40
N THR A 287 -3.75 11.14 -11.10
CA THR A 287 -3.89 12.18 -10.09
C THR A 287 -2.89 11.94 -8.97
N CYS A 288 -2.34 13.00 -8.41
CA CYS A 288 -1.45 12.95 -7.25
C CYS A 288 -1.48 14.28 -6.51
N TYR A 289 -0.86 14.37 -5.33
CA TYR A 289 -0.52 15.66 -4.77
C TYR A 289 0.43 16.42 -5.70
N ASP A 290 0.19 17.71 -5.85
CA ASP A 290 1.12 18.62 -6.50
C ASP A 290 2.28 18.91 -5.56
N GLY A 291 3.47 18.41 -5.89
CA GLY A 291 4.62 18.48 -5.00
C GLY A 291 5.05 19.90 -4.68
N GLU A 292 4.99 20.81 -5.65
CA GLU A 292 5.32 22.21 -5.44
C GLU A 292 4.34 22.91 -4.50
N THR A 293 3.03 22.69 -4.69
CA THR A 293 2.00 23.24 -3.81
C THR A 293 2.18 22.77 -2.37
N VAL A 294 2.39 21.47 -2.19
CA VAL A 294 2.57 20.89 -0.85
C VAL A 294 3.91 21.29 -0.23
N PHE A 295 5.00 21.33 -1.02
CA PHE A 295 6.30 21.82 -0.55
C PHE A 295 6.19 23.26 -0.03
N ASN A 296 5.54 24.15 -0.78
CA ASN A 296 5.33 25.54 -0.40
C ASN A 296 4.44 25.66 0.86
N LEU A 297 3.42 24.82 0.99
CA LEU A 297 2.57 24.76 2.19
C LEU A 297 3.39 24.39 3.45
N LEU A 298 4.34 23.47 3.31
CA LEU A 298 5.17 22.95 4.41
C LEU A 298 6.50 23.72 4.58
N LYS A 299 6.75 24.78 3.80
CA LYS A 299 8.04 25.49 3.75
C LYS A 299 8.52 25.97 5.12
N ASN A 300 7.60 26.48 5.95
CA ASN A 300 7.90 27.03 7.27
C ASN A 300 7.72 26.01 8.41
N LYS A 301 7.61 24.74 8.07
CA LYS A 301 7.52 23.64 9.03
C LYS A 301 8.87 22.94 9.15
N GLU A 302 9.22 22.56 10.38
CA GLU A 302 10.33 21.64 10.62
C GLU A 302 9.90 20.19 10.31
N LYS A 303 10.87 19.29 10.21
CA LYS A 303 10.58 17.86 10.09
C LYS A 303 9.77 17.38 11.29
N GLU A 304 8.81 16.49 11.05
CA GLU A 304 7.83 15.97 12.01
C GLU A 304 6.76 16.99 12.46
N GLU A 305 6.80 18.22 12.00
CA GLU A 305 5.71 19.16 12.21
C GLU A 305 4.56 18.96 11.21
N SER A 306 3.34 19.17 11.70
CA SER A 306 2.11 18.90 10.95
C SER A 306 1.31 20.18 10.67
N ILE A 307 0.49 20.10 9.63
CA ILE A 307 -0.65 21.00 9.41
C ILE A 307 -1.92 20.13 9.50
N THR A 308 -2.85 20.54 10.35
CA THR A 308 -4.09 19.82 10.61
C THR A 308 -5.29 20.65 10.17
N ILE A 309 -6.25 20.02 9.49
CA ILE A 309 -7.50 20.64 9.06
C ILE A 309 -8.66 20.01 9.84
N PHE A 310 -9.48 20.88 10.44
CA PHE A 310 -10.67 20.48 11.21
C PHE A 310 -11.93 20.95 10.49
N LYS A 311 -13.01 20.17 10.58
CA LYS A 311 -14.36 20.53 10.12
C LYS A 311 -15.35 20.20 11.22
N GLY A 312 -16.07 21.22 11.70
CA GLY A 312 -17.02 21.05 12.81
C GLY A 312 -16.38 20.49 14.11
N GLY A 313 -15.12 20.84 14.37
CA GLY A 313 -14.37 20.35 15.53
C GLY A 313 -13.72 18.95 15.37
N GLN A 314 -14.03 18.22 14.30
CA GLN A 314 -13.43 16.94 13.99
C GLN A 314 -12.20 17.11 13.09
N LYS A 315 -11.11 16.40 13.38
CA LYS A 315 -9.94 16.30 12.49
C LYS A 315 -10.32 15.51 11.25
N ILE A 316 -10.24 16.14 10.07
CA ILE A 316 -10.53 15.51 8.79
C ILE A 316 -9.28 15.24 7.96
N TYR A 317 -8.18 15.95 8.23
CA TYR A 317 -6.94 15.82 7.49
C TYR A 317 -5.75 16.27 8.33
N GLU A 318 -4.62 15.62 8.13
CA GLU A 318 -3.32 16.05 8.67
C GLU A 318 -2.22 15.67 7.69
N ILE A 319 -1.30 16.58 7.49
CA ILE A 319 -0.09 16.37 6.70
C ILE A 319 1.12 16.71 7.54
N THR A 320 2.05 15.76 7.68
CA THR A 320 3.28 15.89 8.46
C THR A 320 4.49 15.88 7.54
N LYS A 321 5.36 16.88 7.68
CA LYS A 321 6.62 16.96 6.91
C LYS A 321 7.62 15.91 7.40
N GLN A 322 8.23 15.16 6.47
CA GLN A 322 9.18 14.10 6.79
C GLN A 322 10.54 14.26 6.09
N TYR A 323 10.90 15.49 5.73
CA TYR A 323 12.17 15.82 5.08
C TYR A 323 12.78 17.08 5.67
N ASP A 324 14.12 17.20 5.58
CA ASP A 324 14.88 18.36 6.10
C ASP A 324 15.33 19.31 4.98
N LYS A 325 15.17 18.92 3.71
CA LYS A 325 15.59 19.70 2.55
C LYS A 325 14.78 20.99 2.42
N THR A 326 15.48 22.10 2.08
CA THR A 326 14.90 23.46 1.98
C THR A 326 14.60 23.91 0.56
N GLY A 327 15.10 23.19 -0.46
CA GLY A 327 14.82 23.40 -1.88
C GLY A 327 14.03 22.23 -2.46
N PHE A 328 13.35 22.44 -3.57
CA PHE A 328 12.61 21.40 -4.31
C PHE A 328 12.94 21.52 -5.80
N PRO A 329 14.13 21.03 -6.22
CA PRO A 329 14.64 21.22 -7.59
C PRO A 329 13.89 20.36 -8.60
N ASP A 330 13.94 20.76 -9.88
CA ASP A 330 13.29 20.07 -10.99
C ASP A 330 14.14 18.91 -11.55
N ASP A 331 14.75 18.10 -10.69
CA ASP A 331 15.59 16.96 -11.04
C ASP A 331 15.42 15.80 -10.06
N ASP A 332 16.24 14.77 -10.14
CA ASP A 332 16.20 13.59 -9.29
C ASP A 332 16.45 13.88 -7.80
N MET A 333 17.07 15.03 -7.49
CA MET A 333 17.22 15.51 -6.11
C MET A 333 15.88 15.86 -5.45
N SER A 334 14.79 15.98 -6.21
CA SER A 334 13.42 16.15 -5.72
C SER A 334 12.78 14.86 -5.23
N LEU A 335 13.41 13.72 -5.38
CA LEU A 335 12.91 12.42 -4.89
C LEU A 335 13.12 12.25 -3.39
N GLY A 336 12.29 11.40 -2.77
CA GLY A 336 12.40 11.07 -1.36
C GLY A 336 11.88 12.12 -0.38
N TYR A 337 11.11 13.12 -0.84
CA TYR A 337 10.47 14.10 0.05
C TYR A 337 9.22 13.50 0.67
N GLY A 338 9.41 12.76 1.77
CA GLY A 338 8.33 12.07 2.46
C GLY A 338 7.36 13.00 3.17
N ILE A 339 6.09 12.66 3.10
CA ILE A 339 5.01 13.27 3.89
C ILE A 339 4.16 12.16 4.50
N ASP A 340 3.70 12.37 5.73
CA ASP A 340 2.77 11.45 6.36
C ASP A 340 1.37 12.05 6.32
N ILE A 341 0.42 11.29 5.75
CA ILE A 341 -0.95 11.74 5.50
C ILE A 341 -1.94 10.97 6.37
N TYR A 342 -2.74 11.72 7.11
CA TYR A 342 -3.99 11.25 7.69
C TYR A 342 -5.15 11.89 6.94
N GLN A 343 -6.09 11.09 6.45
CA GLN A 343 -7.31 11.58 5.81
C GLN A 343 -8.51 10.74 6.26
N GLU A 344 -9.48 11.37 6.90
CA GLU A 344 -10.67 10.73 7.48
C GLU A 344 -11.44 9.90 6.44
N SER A 345 -11.57 10.37 5.21
CA SER A 345 -12.28 9.68 4.14
C SER A 345 -11.60 8.41 3.62
N ILE A 346 -10.34 8.17 3.97
CA ILE A 346 -9.57 7.00 3.53
C ILE A 346 -9.50 5.99 4.68
N ASN A 347 -8.97 6.40 5.81
CA ASN A 347 -8.80 5.55 6.98
C ASN A 347 -8.74 6.41 8.25
N THR A 348 -9.56 6.06 9.25
CA THR A 348 -9.62 6.79 10.52
C THR A 348 -8.56 6.38 11.52
N GLN A 349 -7.76 5.34 11.23
CA GLN A 349 -6.84 4.72 12.19
C GLN A 349 -5.37 4.72 11.73
N LYS A 350 -5.09 5.01 10.46
CA LYS A 350 -3.74 4.90 9.90
C LYS A 350 -3.28 6.21 9.26
N VAL A 351 -1.98 6.41 9.30
CA VAL A 351 -1.23 7.45 8.60
C VAL A 351 -0.43 6.74 7.50
N PHE A 352 -0.42 7.32 6.30
CA PHE A 352 0.28 6.76 5.15
C PHE A 352 1.48 7.61 4.79
N ARG A 353 2.62 6.97 4.54
CA ARG A 353 3.79 7.62 3.97
C ARG A 353 3.59 7.77 2.47
N GLU A 354 3.70 9.00 1.99
CA GLU A 354 3.64 9.39 0.59
C GLU A 354 4.83 10.30 0.27
N TYR A 355 5.13 10.50 -1.02
CA TYR A 355 6.26 11.34 -1.44
C TYR A 355 5.80 12.44 -2.38
N LEU A 356 6.42 13.61 -2.30
CA LEU A 356 6.07 14.74 -3.16
C LEU A 356 6.44 14.45 -4.60
N VAL A 357 5.49 14.67 -5.50
CA VAL A 357 5.70 14.53 -6.95
C VAL A 357 6.12 15.89 -7.52
N ASN A 358 7.41 16.04 -7.87
CA ASN A 358 7.83 17.19 -8.66
C ASN A 358 7.34 16.99 -10.10
N PHE A 359 6.35 17.77 -10.51
CA PHE A 359 5.68 17.58 -11.78
C PHE A 359 6.53 18.03 -12.98
N ASN A 360 7.42 19.00 -12.81
CA ASN A 360 8.36 19.44 -13.84
C ASN A 360 9.40 18.33 -14.11
N TYR A 361 9.94 17.74 -13.05
CA TYR A 361 10.82 16.56 -13.17
C TYR A 361 10.09 15.40 -13.84
N LEU A 362 8.89 15.04 -13.37
CA LEU A 362 8.08 13.98 -13.98
C LEU A 362 7.88 14.22 -15.47
N THR A 363 7.50 15.43 -15.88
CA THR A 363 7.23 15.75 -17.29
C THR A 363 8.46 15.51 -18.17
N ARG A 364 9.67 15.88 -17.70
CA ARG A 364 10.90 15.63 -18.43
C ARG A 364 11.23 14.14 -18.57
N VAL A 365 11.21 13.40 -17.46
CA VAL A 365 11.55 11.96 -17.54
C VAL A 365 10.51 11.16 -18.31
N MET A 366 9.25 11.60 -18.35
CA MET A 366 8.21 10.98 -19.17
C MET A 366 8.56 11.02 -20.66
N GLU A 367 9.24 12.07 -21.13
CA GLU A 367 9.69 12.17 -22.53
C GLU A 367 10.69 11.08 -22.90
N ASP A 368 11.60 10.72 -21.99
CA ASP A 368 12.56 9.63 -22.19
C ASP A 368 11.83 8.30 -22.40
N TYR A 369 10.73 8.09 -21.69
CA TYR A 369 9.88 6.90 -21.80
C TYR A 369 8.83 6.98 -22.94
N GLY A 370 8.89 8.00 -23.79
CA GLY A 370 8.08 8.16 -24.99
C GLY A 370 6.74 8.86 -24.80
N PHE A 371 6.52 9.52 -23.67
CA PHE A 371 5.28 10.24 -23.36
C PHE A 371 5.49 11.75 -23.35
N VAL A 372 4.48 12.47 -23.82
CA VAL A 372 4.38 13.93 -23.71
C VAL A 372 3.01 14.32 -23.17
N LEU A 373 2.89 15.46 -22.54
CA LEU A 373 1.58 16.02 -22.22
C LEU A 373 0.77 16.24 -23.50
N ILE A 374 -0.55 15.99 -23.45
CA ILE A 374 -1.42 16.30 -24.58
C ILE A 374 -1.37 17.80 -24.90
N THR A 375 -1.61 18.17 -26.14
CA THR A 375 -1.66 19.57 -26.54
C THR A 375 -2.91 20.28 -25.99
N PRO A 376 -2.90 21.63 -25.89
CA PRO A 376 -4.10 22.38 -25.51
C PRO A 376 -5.32 22.09 -26.40
N ASP A 377 -5.09 21.88 -27.70
CA ASP A 377 -6.16 21.53 -28.64
C ASP A 377 -6.73 20.14 -28.34
N GLU A 378 -5.87 19.13 -28.07
CA GLU A 378 -6.33 17.81 -27.63
C GLU A 378 -7.10 17.89 -26.31
N ALA A 379 -6.62 18.66 -25.33
CA ALA A 379 -7.34 18.87 -24.07
C ALA A 379 -8.72 19.49 -24.27
N THR A 380 -8.82 20.47 -25.15
CA THR A 380 -10.09 21.11 -25.54
C THR A 380 -11.05 20.10 -26.18
N HIS A 381 -10.59 19.30 -27.13
CA HIS A 381 -11.40 18.24 -27.75
C HIS A 381 -11.85 17.18 -26.74
N MET A 382 -11.05 16.90 -25.74
CA MET A 382 -11.38 15.99 -24.63
C MET A 382 -12.26 16.65 -23.56
N ASN A 383 -12.62 17.92 -23.76
CA ASN A 383 -13.38 18.70 -22.80
C ASN A 383 -12.70 18.74 -21.41
N LEU A 384 -11.37 18.86 -21.37
CA LEU A 384 -10.56 19.08 -20.18
C LEU A 384 -10.17 20.55 -20.11
N PRO A 385 -9.96 21.12 -18.90
CA PRO A 385 -9.48 22.50 -18.76
C PRO A 385 -8.10 22.68 -19.40
N ASN A 386 -7.20 21.69 -19.20
CA ASN A 386 -5.85 21.67 -19.76
C ASN A 386 -5.32 20.21 -19.79
N SER A 387 -4.10 20.00 -20.32
CA SER A 387 -3.38 18.71 -20.25
C SER A 387 -3.06 18.28 -18.82
N THR A 388 -2.85 19.25 -17.94
CA THR A 388 -2.58 19.11 -16.50
C THR A 388 -2.98 20.40 -15.80
N GLY A 389 -3.36 20.29 -14.54
CA GLY A 389 -3.71 21.43 -13.71
C GLY A 389 -4.11 21.01 -12.30
N LEU A 390 -4.27 21.97 -11.41
CA LEU A 390 -4.76 21.71 -10.06
C LEU A 390 -6.27 21.43 -10.06
N PHE A 391 -6.75 20.74 -9.05
CA PHE A 391 -8.16 20.34 -8.97
C PHE A 391 -9.14 21.52 -8.89
N HIS A 392 -8.69 22.71 -8.50
CA HIS A 392 -9.54 23.91 -8.51
C HIS A 392 -10.01 24.28 -9.94
N GLU A 393 -9.19 24.01 -10.98
CA GLU A 393 -9.59 24.24 -12.37
C GLU A 393 -10.73 23.30 -12.77
N MET A 394 -10.61 22.01 -12.41
CA MET A 394 -11.66 21.04 -12.60
C MET A 394 -12.94 21.39 -11.82
N PHE A 395 -12.79 21.92 -10.59
CA PHE A 395 -13.92 22.36 -9.79
C PHE A 395 -14.67 23.51 -10.48
N THR A 396 -13.94 24.51 -10.95
CA THR A 396 -14.49 25.62 -11.72
C THR A 396 -15.23 25.15 -12.98
N GLN A 397 -14.64 24.20 -13.71
CA GLN A 397 -15.30 23.59 -14.88
C GLN A 397 -16.60 22.88 -14.50
N MET A 398 -16.61 22.16 -13.36
CA MET A 398 -17.82 21.49 -12.86
C MET A 398 -18.92 22.50 -12.54
N GLU A 399 -18.60 23.59 -11.84
CA GLU A 399 -19.56 24.65 -11.50
C GLU A 399 -20.14 25.29 -12.76
N GLN A 400 -19.31 25.64 -13.73
CA GLN A 400 -19.74 26.18 -15.02
C GLN A 400 -20.66 25.22 -15.77
N ALA A 401 -20.30 23.93 -15.82
CA ALA A 401 -21.14 22.91 -16.46
C ALA A 401 -22.52 22.78 -15.78
N ILE A 402 -22.59 22.87 -14.46
CA ILE A 402 -23.86 22.84 -13.71
C ILE A 402 -24.69 24.08 -13.99
N VAL A 403 -24.06 25.26 -14.09
CA VAL A 403 -24.79 26.50 -14.45
C VAL A 403 -25.39 26.42 -15.84
N MET A 404 -24.62 25.90 -16.81
CA MET A 404 -25.07 25.74 -18.19
C MET A 404 -26.12 24.64 -18.33
N GLN A 405 -26.03 23.58 -17.57
CA GLN A 405 -26.86 22.38 -17.63
C GLN A 405 -27.30 21.92 -16.21
N PRO A 406 -28.25 22.58 -15.56
CA PRO A 406 -28.61 22.27 -14.16
C PRO A 406 -29.05 20.82 -13.92
N HIS A 407 -29.57 20.14 -14.94
CA HIS A 407 -30.02 18.75 -14.85
C HIS A 407 -28.89 17.73 -14.62
N ILE A 408 -27.61 18.10 -14.83
CA ILE A 408 -26.47 17.19 -14.58
C ILE A 408 -26.03 17.19 -13.11
N LYS A 409 -26.40 18.19 -12.31
CA LYS A 409 -26.01 18.33 -10.91
C LYS A 409 -26.20 17.05 -10.07
N PRO A 410 -27.32 16.30 -10.20
CA PRO A 410 -27.52 15.05 -9.45
C PRO A 410 -26.47 13.97 -9.73
N ASN A 411 -25.83 13.98 -10.90
CA ASN A 411 -24.79 13.03 -11.27
C ASN A 411 -23.54 13.15 -10.36
N TYR A 412 -23.31 14.34 -9.84
CA TYR A 412 -22.15 14.66 -9.00
C TYR A 412 -22.45 14.54 -7.50
N ARG A 413 -23.70 14.22 -7.11
CA ARG A 413 -24.17 14.10 -5.71
C ARG A 413 -23.78 15.32 -4.88
N TYR A 414 -22.92 15.11 -3.85
CA TYR A 414 -22.52 16.15 -2.91
C TYR A 414 -21.29 16.96 -3.39
N ALA A 415 -20.64 16.58 -4.50
CA ALA A 415 -19.44 17.27 -5.00
C ALA A 415 -19.58 18.80 -5.11
N PRO A 416 -20.72 19.38 -5.56
CA PRO A 416 -20.89 20.82 -5.60
C PRO A 416 -20.94 21.50 -4.23
N ASN A 417 -21.14 20.73 -3.16
CA ASN A 417 -21.29 21.24 -1.78
C ASN A 417 -19.97 21.11 -0.97
N ILE A 418 -18.83 20.95 -1.63
CA ILE A 418 -17.51 20.86 -0.99
C ILE A 418 -17.24 22.11 -0.15
N SER A 419 -16.88 21.92 1.13
CA SER A 419 -16.63 23.02 2.07
C SER A 419 -15.27 23.68 1.82
N THR A 420 -15.00 24.80 2.48
CA THR A 420 -13.72 25.49 2.38
C THR A 420 -12.56 24.62 2.85
N GLU A 421 -12.77 23.88 3.94
CA GLU A 421 -11.78 22.95 4.51
C GLU A 421 -11.49 21.78 3.55
N GLU A 422 -12.54 21.25 2.94
CA GLU A 422 -12.41 20.18 1.94
C GLU A 422 -11.73 20.67 0.66
N LYS A 423 -11.98 21.94 0.25
CA LYS A 423 -11.27 22.58 -0.87
C LYS A 423 -9.78 22.73 -0.59
N GLN A 424 -9.39 23.07 0.64
CA GLN A 424 -7.97 23.12 1.02
C GLN A 424 -7.27 21.78 0.80
N ILE A 425 -7.93 20.66 1.14
CA ILE A 425 -7.38 19.32 0.92
C ILE A 425 -7.36 18.98 -0.57
N SER A 426 -8.49 19.17 -1.23
CA SER A 426 -8.68 18.76 -2.62
C SER A 426 -7.75 19.50 -3.58
N PHE A 427 -7.58 20.82 -3.39
CA PHE A 427 -6.87 21.68 -4.34
C PHE A 427 -5.35 21.60 -4.23
N MET A 428 -4.82 20.82 -3.29
CA MET A 428 -3.43 20.39 -3.29
C MET A 428 -3.14 19.31 -4.32
N ASN A 429 -4.17 18.76 -4.98
CA ASN A 429 -4.00 17.69 -5.96
C ASN A 429 -3.96 18.24 -7.39
N ARG A 430 -3.23 17.53 -8.22
CA ARG A 430 -3.07 17.75 -9.66
C ARG A 430 -3.64 16.57 -10.44
N TYR A 431 -4.26 16.85 -11.60
CA TYR A 431 -4.58 15.86 -12.63
C TYR A 431 -3.62 16.02 -13.81
N PHE A 432 -3.46 14.96 -14.60
CA PHE A 432 -2.64 15.01 -15.81
C PHE A 432 -3.08 13.97 -16.85
N VAL A 433 -2.79 14.30 -18.11
CA VAL A 433 -2.97 13.42 -19.27
C VAL A 433 -1.72 13.48 -20.14
N PHE A 434 -1.01 12.35 -20.22
CA PHE A 434 0.10 12.16 -21.15
C PHE A 434 -0.34 11.27 -22.30
N LYS A 435 0.29 11.47 -23.48
CA LYS A 435 0.13 10.65 -24.67
C LYS A 435 1.45 9.99 -25.01
N LYS A 436 1.44 8.70 -25.28
CA LYS A 436 2.62 8.00 -25.78
C LYS A 436 2.79 8.27 -27.26
N VAL A 437 3.82 9.02 -27.64
CA VAL A 437 4.06 9.47 -29.03
C VAL A 437 5.06 8.61 -29.78
N ARG A 438 5.88 7.83 -29.09
CA ARG A 438 6.89 6.96 -29.69
C ARG A 438 7.17 5.71 -28.86
N SER A 439 7.69 4.67 -29.50
CA SER A 439 8.29 3.52 -28.81
C SER A 439 9.74 3.84 -28.44
N VAL A 440 10.15 3.35 -27.28
CA VAL A 440 11.52 3.46 -26.77
C VAL A 440 11.94 2.11 -26.16
N ASP A 441 13.24 1.88 -26.04
CA ASP A 441 13.78 0.77 -25.26
C ASP A 441 13.79 1.16 -23.77
N ALA A 442 12.62 1.05 -23.13
CA ALA A 442 12.42 1.42 -21.74
C ALA A 442 13.28 0.58 -20.78
N LYS A 443 13.61 -0.66 -21.16
CA LYS A 443 14.52 -1.51 -20.39
C LYS A 443 15.92 -0.93 -20.38
N GLN A 444 16.46 -0.57 -21.53
CA GLN A 444 17.78 0.04 -21.64
C GLN A 444 17.88 1.35 -20.84
N ILE A 445 16.85 2.21 -20.94
CA ILE A 445 16.80 3.47 -20.19
C ILE A 445 16.85 3.19 -18.68
N ASN A 446 16.02 2.27 -18.19
CA ASN A 446 15.99 1.89 -16.77
C ASN A 446 17.33 1.30 -16.29
N GLU A 447 17.99 0.46 -17.11
CA GLU A 447 19.29 -0.11 -16.79
C GLU A 447 20.40 0.95 -16.69
N ILE A 448 20.38 1.97 -17.55
CA ILE A 448 21.33 3.09 -17.52
C ILE A 448 21.16 3.89 -16.23
N VAL A 449 19.94 4.26 -15.89
CA VAL A 449 19.64 5.03 -14.67
C VAL A 449 20.05 4.24 -13.41
N ASN A 450 19.69 2.95 -13.34
CA ASN A 450 20.05 2.12 -12.18
C ASN A 450 21.58 2.01 -12.00
N LYS A 451 22.34 1.88 -13.11
CA LYS A 451 23.81 1.88 -13.04
C LYS A 451 24.38 3.20 -12.54
N GLN A 452 23.82 4.33 -12.97
CA GLN A 452 24.24 5.66 -12.52
C GLN A 452 23.94 5.84 -11.02
N THR A 453 22.77 5.42 -10.54
CA THR A 453 22.41 5.47 -9.13
C THR A 453 23.36 4.60 -8.29
N ASP A 454 23.68 3.37 -8.73
CA ASP A 454 24.59 2.47 -8.02
C ASP A 454 26.05 3.01 -7.94
N ILE A 455 26.48 3.83 -8.90
CA ILE A 455 27.79 4.50 -8.88
C ILE A 455 27.78 5.63 -7.85
N VAL A 456 26.76 6.48 -7.87
CA VAL A 456 26.62 7.60 -6.93
C VAL A 456 26.54 7.10 -5.48
N ASP A 457 25.80 6.01 -5.25
CA ASP A 457 25.69 5.39 -3.92
C ASP A 457 27.05 4.86 -3.44
N LYS A 458 27.86 4.26 -4.31
CA LYS A 458 29.20 3.77 -3.97
C LYS A 458 30.17 4.89 -3.67
N GLU A 459 30.22 5.93 -4.51
CA GLU A 459 31.07 7.11 -4.31
C GLU A 459 30.67 7.88 -3.03
N GLY A 460 29.37 7.92 -2.71
CA GLY A 460 28.85 8.49 -1.47
C GLY A 460 29.36 7.72 -0.24
N ILE A 461 29.40 6.38 -0.30
CA ILE A 461 29.89 5.52 0.78
C ILE A 461 31.41 5.64 0.93
N GLU A 462 32.17 5.69 -0.16
CA GLU A 462 33.63 5.86 -0.14
C GLU A 462 34.02 7.23 0.45
N ASN A 463 33.33 8.31 0.08
CA ASN A 463 33.54 9.65 0.64
C ASN A 463 33.19 9.76 2.14
N ILE A 464 32.28 8.93 2.65
CA ILE A 464 31.96 8.85 4.07
C ILE A 464 33.06 8.06 4.81
N GLN A 465 33.59 6.99 4.21
CA GLN A 465 34.67 6.20 4.79
C GLN A 465 36.00 6.96 4.84
N GLU A 466 36.30 7.80 3.84
CA GLU A 466 37.50 8.65 3.85
C GLU A 466 37.43 9.80 4.87
N LYS A 467 36.23 10.24 5.29
CA LYS A 467 36.05 11.32 6.29
C LYS A 467 35.97 10.84 7.73
N LEU A 468 36.01 9.52 8.00
CA LEU A 468 36.12 9.00 9.35
C LEU A 468 37.60 9.05 9.79
N PRO A 469 37.98 9.77 10.88
CA PRO A 469 39.34 9.79 11.33
C PRO A 469 39.74 8.39 11.80
N VAL A 470 40.69 7.78 11.08
CA VAL A 470 41.37 6.55 11.52
C VAL A 470 42.31 6.90 12.65
N GLU A 471 41.82 6.94 13.89
CA GLU A 471 42.65 6.78 15.08
C GLU A 471 41.82 6.10 16.19
N VAL A 472 41.76 4.78 16.14
CA VAL A 472 41.45 3.99 17.33
C VAL A 472 42.77 3.37 17.80
N LYS A 473 43.44 4.02 18.76
CA LYS A 473 44.54 3.42 19.53
C LYS A 473 43.98 2.23 20.32
N PRO A 474 44.73 1.12 20.42
CA PRO A 474 44.26 -0.07 21.14
C PRO A 474 44.18 0.24 22.64
N ILE A 475 42.98 0.11 23.20
CA ILE A 475 42.73 0.22 24.64
C ILE A 475 43.28 -1.05 25.29
N THR A 476 44.41 -0.91 25.97
CA THR A 476 44.97 -1.92 26.87
C THR A 476 44.02 -2.19 28.02
N LYS A 477 43.78 -3.48 28.28
CA LYS A 477 42.98 -3.98 29.40
C LYS A 477 43.43 -3.37 30.72
N LYS A 478 42.52 -2.64 31.42
CA LYS A 478 42.64 -2.41 32.86
C LYS A 478 41.26 -2.41 33.52
N THR A 479 41.14 -3.37 34.43
CA THR A 479 40.39 -3.42 35.71
C THR A 479 38.91 -3.18 35.74
N LYS A 480 38.18 -4.26 36.06
CA LYS A 480 36.80 -4.29 36.53
C LYS A 480 36.61 -3.37 37.75
N LYS A 481 35.81 -2.34 37.64
CA LYS A 481 35.21 -1.67 38.81
C LYS A 481 33.77 -2.16 38.98
N LYS A 482 33.51 -2.74 40.17
CA LYS A 482 32.15 -3.07 40.64
C LYS A 482 31.31 -1.81 40.75
N ILE A 483 30.18 -1.80 40.08
CA ILE A 483 29.14 -0.77 40.29
C ILE A 483 28.28 -1.26 41.45
N VAL A 484 28.28 -0.52 42.56
CA VAL A 484 27.42 -0.72 43.73
C VAL A 484 26.15 0.14 43.47
N LEU A 485 25.05 -0.52 43.29
CA LEU A 485 23.74 0.14 43.29
C LEU A 485 23.35 0.51 44.74
N LYS A 486 23.23 1.81 45.01
CA LYS A 486 22.63 2.32 46.26
C LYS A 486 21.13 2.11 46.22
N GLN A 487 20.62 1.35 47.19
CA GLN A 487 19.20 1.34 47.54
C GLN A 487 18.85 2.63 48.28
N TYR A 488 17.82 3.33 47.81
CA TYR A 488 17.17 4.39 48.59
C TYR A 488 16.03 3.75 49.40
N SER A 489 16.11 3.86 50.72
CA SER A 489 15.04 3.61 51.65
C SER A 489 14.10 4.83 51.70
N VAL A 490 12.81 4.59 51.58
CA VAL A 490 11.77 5.59 51.86
C VAL A 490 11.31 5.37 53.27
N ASP A 491 11.47 6.39 54.08
CA ASP A 491 10.93 6.44 55.44
C ASP A 491 9.40 6.56 55.41
N GLN A 492 8.78 5.83 56.34
CA GLN A 492 7.35 5.89 56.64
C GLN A 492 7.05 7.18 57.44
N ASP A 493 5.94 7.82 57.14
CA ASP A 493 5.21 8.63 58.12
C ASP A 493 3.70 8.39 57.99
N ASP A 494 3.07 8.31 59.13
CA ASP A 494 1.73 7.79 59.40
C ASP A 494 0.64 8.83 59.12
N GLY A 495 -0.57 8.37 58.74
CA GLY A 495 -1.76 9.22 58.80
C GLY A 495 -2.98 8.76 58.01
N GLU A 496 -3.80 7.95 58.67
CA GLU A 496 -5.28 7.84 58.58
C GLU A 496 -6.01 7.55 57.26
N THR A 497 -6.72 6.44 57.27
CA THR A 497 -7.79 5.93 56.40
C THR A 497 -9.07 6.81 56.43
N PRO A 498 -10.11 6.68 55.49
CA PRO A 498 -10.66 5.40 54.99
C PRO A 498 -11.24 5.37 53.56
N SER A 499 -11.56 4.15 53.12
CA SER A 499 -12.62 3.68 52.18
C SER A 499 -12.37 3.56 50.67
N SER A 500 -12.12 2.32 50.26
CA SER A 500 -12.68 1.48 49.14
C SER A 500 -12.80 2.01 47.72
N PRO A 501 -12.95 1.11 46.69
CA PRO A 501 -11.97 0.15 46.16
C PRO A 501 -11.73 0.42 44.66
N ILE A 502 -10.53 0.25 44.17
CA ILE A 502 -10.21 0.41 42.74
C ILE A 502 -9.58 -0.88 42.21
N ASN A 503 -10.19 -1.37 41.16
CA ASN A 503 -9.76 -2.43 40.27
C ASN A 503 -8.31 -2.30 39.81
N SER A 504 -7.48 -3.25 40.12
CA SER A 504 -6.15 -3.43 39.57
C SER A 504 -6.20 -4.30 38.31
N LYS A 505 -5.77 -3.76 37.18
CA LYS A 505 -5.50 -4.51 35.94
C LYS A 505 -4.24 -5.35 36.11
N PRO A 506 -4.20 -6.63 35.72
CA PRO A 506 -2.98 -7.42 35.74
C PRO A 506 -2.07 -7.05 34.57
N LYS A 507 -0.80 -6.86 34.88
CA LYS A 507 0.29 -6.72 33.89
C LYS A 507 0.59 -8.10 33.28
N LEU A 508 0.51 -8.18 31.94
CA LEU A 508 1.00 -9.32 31.17
C LEU A 508 2.53 -9.41 31.30
N LYS A 509 3.04 -10.49 31.84
CA LYS A 509 4.44 -10.91 31.66
C LYS A 509 4.56 -11.78 30.43
N ILE A 510 5.29 -11.29 29.43
CA ILE A 510 5.75 -12.10 28.31
C ILE A 510 7.03 -12.81 28.78
N VAL A 511 7.00 -14.13 28.87
CA VAL A 511 8.18 -14.96 29.05
C VAL A 511 8.36 -15.77 27.78
N GLY A 512 9.26 -15.33 26.91
CA GLY A 512 9.82 -16.16 25.84
C GLY A 512 11.15 -16.73 26.35
N LYS A 513 11.27 -18.02 26.45
CA LYS A 513 12.56 -18.72 26.48
C LYS A 513 12.79 -19.32 25.10
N VAL A 514 13.87 -18.94 24.52
CA VAL A 514 14.46 -19.58 23.35
C VAL A 514 15.62 -20.42 23.86
N ASP A 515 15.57 -21.71 23.64
CA ASP A 515 16.70 -22.63 23.66
C ASP A 515 16.98 -23.10 22.22
#